data_524e8910007a14e49293726e47e9b665
#
_entry.id   524e8910007a14e49293726e47e9b665
#
_cell.length_a   1.000
_cell.length_b   1.000
_cell.length_c   1.000
_cell.angle_alpha   90.00
_cell.angle_beta   90.00
_cell.angle_gamma   90.00
#
_symmetry.space_group_name_H-M   'P 1'
#
loop_
_entity.id
_entity.type
_entity.pdbx_description
1 polymer ?
#
loop_
_entity_poly.entity_id
_entity_poly.type
_entity_poly.pdbx_seq_one_letter_code
_entity_poly.pdbx_strand_id
1 'polypeptide(L)'
;MALCKQNMLYIILICLLVCFQNCVCQCPNGWTHHSTSCYYFSDNMKNWDTASASCQAHHAELAIIETDEENTFIWSVMTKLGGLFWLDGTDEFSEGQWEWASTNAAFDYSNWYPGEPTNSGGREDCVLTGGGYKTFWNDAPCTDHFKYVCEKTLESPIVG
;
A
#
# COMPACT_ATOMS: atom_id res chain seq x y z
N MET A 1 -22.88 40.47 27.53
CA MET A 1 -22.36 39.10 27.61
C MET A 1 -23.05 38.12 26.68
N ALA A 2 -24.11 38.44 25.96
CA ALA A 2 -24.84 37.56 25.03
C ALA A 2 -24.26 37.50 23.61
N LEU A 3 -23.59 38.57 23.15
CA LEU A 3 -23.06 38.66 21.77
C LEU A 3 -21.86 37.74 21.47
N CYS A 4 -21.09 37.36 22.49
CA CYS A 4 -19.90 36.53 22.27
C CYS A 4 -20.26 35.02 22.07
N LYS A 5 -21.35 34.55 22.65
CA LYS A 5 -21.82 33.14 22.50
C LYS A 5 -22.44 32.87 21.11
N GLN A 6 -23.11 33.89 20.54
CA GLN A 6 -23.76 33.73 19.24
C GLN A 6 -22.73 33.70 18.10
N ASN A 7 -21.66 34.49 18.22
CA ASN A 7 -20.57 34.45 17.24
C ASN A 7 -19.74 33.14 17.26
N MET A 8 -19.58 32.55 18.46
CA MET A 8 -18.82 31.31 18.59
C MET A 8 -19.56 30.10 17.97
N LEU A 9 -20.89 30.03 18.16
CA LEU A 9 -21.72 29.00 17.51
C LEU A 9 -21.74 29.18 15.99
N TYR A 10 -21.78 30.40 15.49
CA TYR A 10 -21.78 30.72 14.06
C TYR A 10 -20.41 30.36 13.41
N ILE A 11 -19.30 30.64 14.11
CA ILE A 11 -17.95 30.24 13.67
C ILE A 11 -17.79 28.73 13.67
N ILE A 12 -18.28 28.03 14.70
CA ILE A 12 -18.25 26.56 14.74
C ILE A 12 -19.09 25.95 13.61
N LEU A 13 -20.28 26.53 13.33
CA LEU A 13 -21.15 26.08 12.24
C LEU A 13 -20.52 26.32 10.86
N ILE A 14 -19.87 27.47 10.66
CA ILE A 14 -19.11 27.76 9.42
C ILE A 14 -17.90 26.82 9.30
N CYS A 15 -17.15 26.59 10.37
CA CYS A 15 -16.03 25.64 10.37
C CYS A 15 -16.51 24.23 10.05
N LEU A 16 -17.65 23.79 10.59
CA LEU A 16 -18.24 22.49 10.25
C LEU A 16 -18.69 22.43 8.78
N LEU A 17 -19.34 23.48 8.27
CA LEU A 17 -19.76 23.55 6.86
C LEU A 17 -18.58 23.63 5.89
N VAL A 18 -17.52 24.36 6.23
CA VAL A 18 -16.30 24.46 5.42
C VAL A 18 -15.48 23.17 5.50
N CYS A 19 -15.45 22.47 6.64
CA CYS A 19 -14.86 21.12 6.74
C CYS A 19 -15.64 20.09 5.93
N PHE A 20 -16.98 20.21 5.85
CA PHE A 20 -17.78 19.32 5.00
C PHE A 20 -17.57 19.54 3.50
N GLN A 21 -17.21 20.77 3.08
CA GLN A 21 -16.96 21.08 1.66
C GLN A 21 -15.51 20.87 1.21
N ASN A 22 -14.56 20.67 2.13
CA ASN A 22 -13.14 20.51 1.84
C ASN A 22 -12.50 19.36 2.64
N CYS A 23 -13.26 18.33 2.99
CA CYS A 23 -12.66 17.09 3.49
C CYS A 23 -12.02 16.35 2.30
N VAL A 24 -10.94 16.93 1.77
CA VAL A 24 -10.03 16.20 0.91
C VAL A 24 -9.43 15.14 1.80
N CYS A 25 -9.78 13.88 1.57
CA CYS A 25 -9.12 12.76 2.22
C CYS A 25 -7.62 12.86 1.91
N GLN A 26 -6.87 13.35 2.89
CA GLN A 26 -5.43 13.55 2.76
C GLN A 26 -4.71 12.34 3.33
N CYS A 27 -3.67 11.90 2.64
CA CYS A 27 -2.82 10.84 3.18
C CYS A 27 -2.17 11.28 4.51
N PRO A 28 -1.99 10.36 5.46
CA PRO A 28 -1.26 10.64 6.68
C PRO A 28 0.15 11.15 6.41
N ASN A 29 0.74 11.84 7.39
CA ASN A 29 2.13 12.28 7.28
C ASN A 29 3.06 11.10 6.99
N GLY A 30 3.95 11.25 6.02
CA GLY A 30 4.88 10.22 5.57
C GLY A 30 4.31 9.23 4.54
N TRP A 31 3.03 9.40 4.16
CA TRP A 31 2.40 8.61 3.10
C TRP A 31 2.33 9.41 1.80
N THR A 32 2.45 8.73 0.69
CA THR A 32 2.38 9.31 -0.66
C THR A 32 1.01 9.02 -1.27
N HIS A 33 0.34 10.05 -1.76
CA HIS A 33 -0.96 9.93 -2.45
C HIS A 33 -0.77 9.51 -3.91
N HIS A 34 -1.55 8.53 -4.34
CA HIS A 34 -1.69 8.19 -5.75
C HIS A 34 -3.11 7.65 -6.01
N SER A 35 -3.78 8.19 -7.02
CA SER A 35 -5.17 7.82 -7.36
C SER A 35 -6.11 7.91 -6.14
N THR A 36 -6.70 6.80 -5.72
CA THR A 36 -7.61 6.69 -4.57
C THR A 36 -6.95 6.14 -3.32
N SER A 37 -5.63 5.96 -3.33
CA SER A 37 -4.89 5.31 -2.25
C SER A 37 -3.73 6.14 -1.71
N CYS A 38 -3.31 5.78 -0.51
CA CYS A 38 -2.12 6.28 0.17
C CYS A 38 -1.12 5.14 0.35
N TYR A 39 0.12 5.39 0.00
CA TYR A 39 1.22 4.42 0.06
C TYR A 39 2.28 4.85 1.05
N TYR A 40 2.71 3.93 1.91
CA TYR A 40 3.84 4.10 2.79
C TYR A 40 4.97 3.16 2.37
N PHE A 41 6.16 3.72 2.22
CA PHE A 41 7.37 2.97 1.88
C PHE A 41 8.27 2.89 3.11
N SER A 42 8.54 1.68 3.60
CA SER A 42 9.32 1.49 4.81
C SER A 42 10.80 1.78 4.59
N ASP A 43 11.47 2.27 5.64
CA ASP A 43 12.93 2.38 5.68
C ASP A 43 13.58 1.14 6.31
N ASN A 44 12.84 0.41 7.14
CA ASN A 44 13.30 -0.80 7.80
C ASN A 44 12.95 -2.05 7.00
N MET A 45 13.73 -3.11 7.20
CA MET A 45 13.53 -4.41 6.57
C MET A 45 12.88 -5.38 7.54
N LYS A 46 11.92 -6.17 7.05
CA LYS A 46 11.19 -7.19 7.81
C LYS A 46 10.93 -8.40 6.92
N ASN A 47 10.66 -9.56 7.52
CA ASN A 47 10.08 -10.67 6.80
C ASN A 47 8.63 -10.33 6.41
N TRP A 48 8.07 -11.07 5.48
CA TRP A 48 6.77 -10.76 4.87
C TRP A 48 5.64 -10.65 5.91
N ASP A 49 5.50 -11.61 6.82
CA ASP A 49 4.47 -11.61 7.88
C ASP A 49 4.56 -10.38 8.79
N THR A 50 5.77 -10.05 9.22
CA THR A 50 5.98 -8.90 10.11
C THR A 50 5.87 -7.57 9.36
N ALA A 51 6.09 -7.55 8.06
CA ALA A 51 5.81 -6.41 7.19
C ALA A 51 4.29 -6.19 7.08
N SER A 52 3.53 -7.25 6.78
CA SER A 52 2.06 -7.24 6.75
C SER A 52 1.49 -6.74 8.08
N ALA A 53 1.89 -7.34 9.21
CA ALA A 53 1.46 -6.90 10.54
C ALA A 53 1.81 -5.41 10.81
N SER A 54 2.91 -4.90 10.22
CA SER A 54 3.27 -3.49 10.37
C SER A 54 2.35 -2.57 9.57
N CYS A 55 1.92 -2.96 8.38
CA CYS A 55 0.92 -2.23 7.61
C CYS A 55 -0.42 -2.21 8.35
N GLN A 56 -0.85 -3.35 8.91
CA GLN A 56 -2.09 -3.48 9.67
C GLN A 56 -2.12 -2.60 10.92
N ALA A 57 -0.98 -2.40 11.58
CA ALA A 57 -0.87 -1.47 12.71
C ALA A 57 -1.15 0.00 12.30
N HIS A 58 -1.08 0.32 11.02
CA HIS A 58 -1.43 1.62 10.44
C HIS A 58 -2.82 1.62 9.77
N HIS A 59 -3.65 0.60 9.99
CA HIS A 59 -4.92 0.40 9.29
C HIS A 59 -4.73 0.41 7.77
N ALA A 60 -3.75 -0.36 7.30
CA ALA A 60 -3.36 -0.54 5.92
C ALA A 60 -3.00 -2.01 5.71
N GLU A 61 -2.85 -2.44 4.45
CA GLU A 61 -2.31 -3.75 4.10
C GLU A 61 -0.99 -3.59 3.35
N LEU A 62 -0.28 -4.68 3.07
CA LEU A 62 0.78 -4.63 2.06
C LEU A 62 0.17 -4.21 0.73
N ALA A 63 0.92 -3.50 -0.12
CA ALA A 63 0.38 -2.97 -1.35
C ALA A 63 -0.03 -4.07 -2.33
N ILE A 64 -1.23 -3.93 -2.87
CA ILE A 64 -1.75 -4.66 -4.01
C ILE A 64 -1.45 -3.84 -5.26
N ILE A 65 -1.05 -4.47 -6.34
CA ILE A 65 -0.83 -3.78 -7.62
C ILE A 65 -1.75 -4.37 -8.68
N GLU A 66 -2.71 -3.58 -9.12
CA GLU A 66 -3.75 -4.01 -10.05
C GLU A 66 -3.57 -3.46 -11.47
N THR A 67 -2.67 -2.47 -11.65
CA THR A 67 -2.46 -1.81 -12.94
C THR A 67 -1.00 -1.48 -13.20
N ASP A 68 -0.65 -1.34 -14.48
CA ASP A 68 0.69 -0.90 -14.91
C ASP A 68 0.99 0.55 -14.47
N GLU A 69 -0.03 1.40 -14.40
CA GLU A 69 0.12 2.78 -13.92
C GLU A 69 0.54 2.80 -12.43
N GLU A 70 -0.11 2.01 -11.62
CA GLU A 70 0.21 1.86 -10.20
C GLU A 70 1.60 1.25 -9.99
N ASN A 71 1.92 0.19 -10.73
CA ASN A 71 3.23 -0.44 -10.71
C ASN A 71 4.35 0.57 -11.06
N THR A 72 4.13 1.38 -12.08
CA THR A 72 5.04 2.44 -12.49
C THR A 72 5.17 3.53 -11.42
N PHE A 73 4.06 3.93 -10.78
CA PHE A 73 4.09 4.88 -9.69
C PHE A 73 4.92 4.37 -8.51
N ILE A 74 4.64 3.16 -8.02
CA ILE A 74 5.36 2.53 -6.91
C ILE A 74 6.86 2.47 -7.23
N TRP A 75 7.23 2.02 -8.42
CA TRP A 75 8.61 2.01 -8.90
C TRP A 75 9.25 3.41 -8.85
N SER A 76 8.53 4.45 -9.29
CA SER A 76 9.05 5.83 -9.32
C SER A 76 9.47 6.36 -7.95
N VAL A 77 8.82 5.88 -6.89
CA VAL A 77 9.16 6.21 -5.50
C VAL A 77 10.32 5.35 -5.01
N MET A 78 10.23 4.03 -5.24
CA MET A 78 11.25 3.07 -4.79
C MET A 78 12.64 3.35 -5.37
N THR A 79 12.74 3.86 -6.61
CA THR A 79 14.03 4.23 -7.23
C THR A 79 14.82 5.26 -6.42
N LYS A 80 14.14 6.11 -5.67
CA LYS A 80 14.77 7.13 -4.82
C LYS A 80 15.21 6.58 -3.48
N LEU A 81 14.54 5.52 -3.00
CA LEU A 81 14.76 4.90 -1.71
C LEU A 81 15.75 3.73 -1.78
N GLY A 82 15.89 3.11 -2.95
CA GLY A 82 16.71 1.92 -3.20
C GLY A 82 16.26 0.70 -2.40
N GLY A 83 16.65 -0.48 -2.91
CA GLY A 83 16.35 -1.76 -2.27
C GLY A 83 15.19 -2.53 -2.90
N LEU A 84 14.85 -3.66 -2.27
CA LEU A 84 13.74 -4.52 -2.61
C LEU A 84 12.60 -4.30 -1.61
N PHE A 85 11.37 -4.46 -2.07
CA PHE A 85 10.18 -4.19 -1.28
C PHE A 85 9.17 -5.32 -1.42
N TRP A 86 8.64 -5.79 -0.30
CA TRP A 86 7.52 -6.71 -0.25
C TRP A 86 6.23 -6.07 -0.77
N LEU A 87 5.45 -6.85 -1.49
CA LEU A 87 4.06 -6.59 -1.87
C LEU A 87 3.14 -7.62 -1.17
N ASP A 88 1.83 -7.49 -1.33
CA ASP A 88 0.83 -8.35 -0.68
C ASP A 88 0.70 -9.76 -1.30
N GLY A 89 1.36 -10.00 -2.44
CA GLY A 89 1.21 -11.24 -3.19
C GLY A 89 1.86 -12.46 -2.53
N THR A 90 1.16 -13.59 -2.57
CA THR A 90 1.65 -14.90 -2.09
C THR A 90 0.98 -16.07 -2.84
N ASP A 91 1.65 -17.22 -2.89
CA ASP A 91 1.07 -18.50 -3.29
C ASP A 91 1.29 -19.61 -2.25
N GLU A 92 1.56 -19.21 -0.98
CA GLU A 92 1.79 -20.11 0.16
C GLU A 92 0.68 -21.16 0.35
N PHE A 93 -0.58 -20.81 0.01
CA PHE A 93 -1.71 -21.75 0.13
C PHE A 93 -1.75 -22.79 -0.99
N SER A 94 -1.31 -22.43 -2.18
CA SER A 94 -1.33 -23.33 -3.35
C SER A 94 -0.30 -22.87 -4.37
N GLU A 95 0.78 -23.62 -4.46
CA GLU A 95 1.89 -23.38 -5.38
C GLU A 95 1.44 -23.02 -6.80
N GLY A 96 1.94 -21.90 -7.30
CA GLY A 96 1.62 -21.34 -8.62
C GLY A 96 0.23 -20.69 -8.73
N GLN A 97 -0.52 -20.61 -7.63
CA GLN A 97 -1.80 -19.92 -7.56
C GLN A 97 -1.63 -18.61 -6.78
N TRP A 98 -1.10 -17.60 -7.45
CA TRP A 98 -0.81 -16.31 -6.86
C TRP A 98 -2.08 -15.55 -6.53
N GLU A 99 -2.16 -15.08 -5.29
CA GLU A 99 -3.26 -14.26 -4.78
C GLU A 99 -2.75 -13.11 -3.91
N TRP A 100 -3.58 -12.10 -3.74
CA TRP A 100 -3.36 -11.03 -2.78
C TRP A 100 -3.84 -11.51 -1.40
N ALA A 101 -2.94 -11.62 -0.45
CA ALA A 101 -3.21 -12.22 0.86
C ALA A 101 -4.31 -11.47 1.66
N SER A 102 -4.35 -10.15 1.56
CA SER A 102 -5.32 -9.33 2.29
C SER A 102 -6.76 -9.48 1.77
N THR A 103 -6.95 -9.89 0.51
CA THR A 103 -8.26 -9.97 -0.14
C THR A 103 -8.64 -11.38 -0.58
N ASN A 104 -7.68 -12.31 -0.65
CA ASN A 104 -7.78 -13.65 -1.26
C ASN A 104 -8.22 -13.59 -2.74
N ALA A 105 -7.95 -12.49 -3.42
CA ALA A 105 -8.23 -12.34 -4.84
C ALA A 105 -7.03 -12.83 -5.66
N ALA A 106 -7.29 -13.66 -6.67
CA ALA A 106 -6.27 -14.06 -7.64
C ALA A 106 -5.74 -12.83 -8.39
N PHE A 107 -4.51 -12.92 -8.88
CA PHE A 107 -3.93 -11.84 -9.68
C PHE A 107 -4.64 -11.69 -11.02
N ASP A 108 -5.28 -10.54 -11.24
CA ASP A 108 -5.78 -10.10 -12.55
C ASP A 108 -4.70 -9.39 -13.38
N TYR A 109 -3.76 -8.74 -12.69
CA TYR A 109 -2.56 -8.12 -13.25
C TYR A 109 -1.31 -8.72 -12.62
N SER A 110 -0.28 -8.91 -13.40
CA SER A 110 1.05 -9.32 -12.92
C SER A 110 2.15 -8.71 -13.78
N ASN A 111 3.31 -8.48 -13.19
CA ASN A 111 4.48 -7.92 -13.88
C ASN A 111 5.76 -8.67 -13.49
N TRP A 112 5.74 -9.99 -13.63
CA TRP A 112 6.88 -10.84 -13.31
C TRP A 112 8.12 -10.52 -14.15
N TYR A 113 9.29 -10.61 -13.53
CA TYR A 113 10.55 -10.55 -14.26
C TYR A 113 10.62 -11.73 -15.26
N PRO A 114 11.24 -11.55 -16.45
CA PRO A 114 11.35 -12.64 -17.42
C PRO A 114 11.97 -13.89 -16.82
N GLY A 115 11.18 -14.96 -16.71
CA GLY A 115 11.56 -16.24 -16.12
C GLY A 115 11.02 -16.47 -14.71
N GLU A 116 10.44 -15.45 -14.06
CA GLU A 116 9.77 -15.59 -12.76
C GLU A 116 8.24 -15.81 -12.93
N PRO A 117 7.58 -16.34 -11.89
CA PRO A 117 8.13 -16.88 -10.64
C PRO A 117 8.83 -18.23 -10.85
N THR A 118 9.95 -18.49 -10.11
CA THR A 118 10.75 -19.72 -10.24
C THR A 118 10.57 -20.70 -9.11
N ASN A 119 10.04 -20.28 -7.97
CA ASN A 119 9.99 -21.06 -6.73
C ASN A 119 11.32 -21.79 -6.43
N SER A 120 12.43 -21.07 -6.48
CA SER A 120 13.77 -21.64 -6.33
C SER A 120 13.92 -22.36 -4.98
N GLY A 121 14.18 -23.65 -5.05
CA GLY A 121 14.28 -24.51 -3.87
C GLY A 121 12.94 -24.84 -3.22
N GLY A 122 11.80 -24.51 -3.85
CA GLY A 122 10.46 -24.83 -3.34
C GLY A 122 10.12 -24.04 -2.06
N ARG A 123 10.44 -22.75 -1.99
CA ARG A 123 10.29 -21.90 -0.79
C ARG A 123 10.08 -20.41 -1.09
N GLU A 124 9.84 -20.04 -2.34
CA GLU A 124 9.67 -18.64 -2.73
C GLU A 124 8.20 -18.36 -2.96
N ASP A 125 7.49 -18.08 -1.88
CA ASP A 125 6.04 -17.99 -1.85
C ASP A 125 5.55 -16.55 -1.65
N CYS A 126 6.44 -15.52 -1.66
CA CYS A 126 6.09 -14.12 -1.42
C CYS A 126 6.65 -13.18 -2.49
N VAL A 127 5.82 -12.22 -2.92
CA VAL A 127 6.17 -11.28 -4.00
C VAL A 127 6.98 -10.11 -3.48
N LEU A 128 8.07 -9.83 -4.17
CA LEU A 128 8.84 -8.60 -4.03
C LEU A 128 9.04 -7.88 -5.36
N THR A 129 9.39 -6.60 -5.29
CA THR A 129 9.73 -5.77 -6.45
C THR A 129 10.87 -4.80 -6.14
N GLY A 130 11.44 -4.17 -7.16
CA GLY A 130 12.47 -3.15 -6.99
C GLY A 130 13.89 -3.63 -7.26
N GLY A 131 14.87 -2.87 -6.79
CA GLY A 131 16.28 -3.19 -6.98
C GLY A 131 16.67 -3.44 -8.43
N GLY A 132 17.33 -4.56 -8.70
CA GLY A 132 17.73 -5.00 -10.04
C GLY A 132 16.57 -5.42 -10.93
N TYR A 133 15.43 -5.77 -10.36
CA TYR A 133 14.21 -6.15 -11.10
C TYR A 133 13.47 -4.94 -11.68
N LYS A 134 13.77 -3.73 -11.24
CA LYS A 134 13.11 -2.47 -11.67
C LYS A 134 11.61 -2.50 -11.32
N THR A 135 10.73 -2.39 -12.32
CA THR A 135 9.27 -2.49 -12.16
C THR A 135 8.78 -3.92 -12.06
N PHE A 136 9.63 -4.89 -12.38
CA PHE A 136 9.25 -6.30 -12.42
C PHE A 136 9.22 -6.91 -11.02
N TRP A 137 8.43 -7.98 -10.88
CA TRP A 137 8.28 -8.73 -9.65
C TRP A 137 9.12 -10.00 -9.66
N ASN A 138 9.48 -10.45 -8.48
CA ASN A 138 10.13 -11.72 -8.22
C ASN A 138 9.46 -12.40 -7.03
N ASP A 139 9.50 -13.72 -6.99
CA ASP A 139 9.19 -14.50 -5.81
C ASP A 139 10.43 -14.65 -4.91
N ALA A 140 10.20 -14.76 -3.62
CA ALA A 140 11.28 -14.94 -2.64
C ALA A 140 10.77 -15.65 -1.38
N PRO A 141 11.67 -16.25 -0.57
CA PRO A 141 11.29 -16.83 0.70
C PRO A 141 10.67 -15.78 1.62
N CYS A 142 9.45 -16.01 2.10
CA CYS A 142 8.72 -15.07 2.97
C CYS A 142 9.48 -14.75 4.27
N THR A 143 10.44 -15.59 4.65
CA THR A 143 11.33 -15.41 5.82
C THR A 143 12.44 -14.38 5.60
N ASP A 144 12.72 -14.00 4.35
CA ASP A 144 13.75 -13.03 4.04
C ASP A 144 13.32 -11.61 4.47
N HIS A 145 14.30 -10.73 4.64
CA HIS A 145 14.05 -9.40 5.19
C HIS A 145 14.27 -8.33 4.11
N PHE A 146 13.18 -7.70 3.69
CA PHE A 146 13.19 -6.57 2.76
C PHE A 146 12.38 -5.39 3.31
N LYS A 147 12.51 -4.24 2.68
CA LYS A 147 11.59 -3.14 2.85
C LYS A 147 10.20 -3.58 2.40
N TYR A 148 9.18 -2.78 2.63
CA TYR A 148 7.81 -3.12 2.26
C TYR A 148 7.02 -1.87 1.88
N VAL A 149 5.99 -2.05 1.08
CA VAL A 149 5.05 -1.00 0.73
C VAL A 149 3.71 -1.33 1.40
N CYS A 150 3.18 -0.37 2.16
CA CYS A 150 1.81 -0.46 2.65
C CYS A 150 0.90 0.42 1.79
N GLU A 151 -0.34 -0.03 1.64
CA GLU A 151 -1.40 0.70 0.96
C GLU A 151 -2.65 0.79 1.83
N LYS A 152 -3.36 1.90 1.72
CA LYS A 152 -4.75 2.03 2.18
C LYS A 152 -5.54 2.93 1.28
N THR A 153 -6.75 2.52 0.97
CA THR A 153 -7.70 3.30 0.19
C THR A 153 -8.16 4.52 0.99
N LEU A 154 -8.27 5.65 0.32
CA LEU A 154 -8.91 6.84 0.86
C LEU A 154 -10.43 6.62 0.83
N GLU A 155 -11.05 6.57 2.01
CA GLU A 155 -12.51 6.50 2.08
C GLU A 155 -13.12 7.76 1.44
N SER A 156 -13.94 7.59 0.42
CA SER A 156 -14.76 8.68 -0.09
C SER A 156 -15.72 9.12 1.00
N PRO A 157 -15.92 10.42 1.24
CA PRO A 157 -16.96 10.87 2.16
C PRO A 157 -18.29 10.28 1.70
N ILE A 158 -18.96 9.54 2.59
CA ILE A 158 -20.28 8.98 2.33
C ILE A 158 -21.22 10.17 2.12
N VAL A 159 -21.61 10.43 0.88
CA VAL A 159 -22.68 11.36 0.54
C VAL A 159 -23.98 10.64 0.86
N GLY A 160 -24.48 10.87 2.09
CA GLY A 160 -25.79 10.40 2.54
C GLY A 160 -26.88 11.41 2.23
#